data_f3d7a0630e81b91f6c760aa8c6fc7f81
#
_entry.id   f3d7a0630e81b91f6c760aa8c6fc7f81
#
_cell.length_a   1.000
_cell.length_b   1.000
_cell.length_c   1.000
_cell.angle_alpha   90.00
_cell.angle_beta   90.00
_cell.angle_gamma   90.00
#
_symmetry.space_group_name_H-M   'P 1'
#
loop_
_entity.id
_entity.type
_entity.pdbx_description
1 polymer ?
#
loop_
_entity_poly.entity_id
_entity_poly.type
_entity_poly.pdbx_seq_one_letter_code
_entity_poly.pdbx_strand_id
1 'polypeptide(L)'
;MYKELYGREYNKSDIKPQLENYKDCLDKKKYYLYFLQNGKSAYSGKKLDIENGLKDCEIDHILPRSLTKDDSLDNTVLVLREENQLKLDDYPISPDVQKKMLPIWMSLKNAKFMSQLKFQRLTSQKQLSDDQIYGFINRQLVETRQITKHLARMLTEKYKNSSTEVFTIRAGMSSEYRRIHDLPKCREVNDLHHAKDAYLAATLAQYVKVRYPKLDKEFIYGEYKKFKSDKKNNREYGSFILSSMKYDFTNTNTGEIVWQGKSSCEIIDKTMKYNDCLITRKTEIGDNQFYDQTVYSKNSGKKMIARKAHLPVNRYGGYSGKKAAYFAVINYLKQSNKKESPATEIISIPTQIYTLEKTHPGSIDKYIQDNYKDAVVLLSKVPINQKIEYDGNEQFIVGSSEVTNAKQLKLPYDIEYAIAIALKRGVPRVTISEEQADQDDKLRDKRNRQIEKRDKVIDGINRFWKVYSDKLANQYQQFKKAGDNARNAAPEYDKLSIDDKIRAIGMVLKATHAGSSRVNMSKEFPQLKLSSRFGRIDSETLDPAKLTFVYESITGLHRRKLNGKSLGHKR
;
A
#
# COMPACT_ATOMS: atom_id res chain seq x y z
N MET A 1 19.45 -5.60 -22.68
CA MET A 1 20.25 -4.39 -22.37
C MET A 1 21.73 -4.56 -22.75
N TYR A 2 22.51 -5.46 -22.08
CA TYR A 2 23.94 -5.64 -22.38
C TYR A 2 24.22 -5.99 -23.85
N LYS A 3 23.59 -7.04 -24.42
CA LYS A 3 23.76 -7.45 -25.84
C LYS A 3 23.40 -6.32 -26.83
N GLU A 4 22.40 -5.53 -26.51
CA GLU A 4 21.98 -4.40 -27.31
C GLU A 4 23.01 -3.27 -27.32
N LEU A 5 23.58 -2.95 -26.15
CA LEU A 5 24.65 -1.94 -26.04
C LEU A 5 25.95 -2.46 -26.64
N TYR A 6 26.34 -3.71 -26.38
CA TYR A 6 27.59 -4.30 -26.86
C TYR A 6 27.68 -4.37 -28.39
N GLY A 7 26.57 -4.55 -29.06
CA GLY A 7 26.50 -4.56 -30.53
C GLY A 7 26.60 -3.19 -31.22
N ARG A 8 26.70 -2.11 -30.44
CA ARG A 8 26.80 -0.72 -30.97
C ARG A 8 28.24 -0.30 -31.17
N GLU A 9 28.46 0.57 -32.16
CA GLU A 9 29.78 1.15 -32.41
C GLU A 9 29.98 2.42 -31.55
N TYR A 10 30.91 2.34 -30.61
CA TYR A 10 31.27 3.47 -29.77
C TYR A 10 32.40 4.30 -30.40
N ASN A 11 32.26 5.62 -30.37
CA ASN A 11 33.25 6.55 -30.93
C ASN A 11 34.56 6.64 -30.13
N LYS A 12 34.66 5.93 -28.98
CA LYS A 12 35.86 5.86 -28.14
C LYS A 12 36.17 4.43 -27.74
N SER A 13 37.43 4.06 -27.83
CA SER A 13 37.93 2.72 -27.47
C SER A 13 37.69 2.33 -26.01
N ASP A 14 37.58 3.32 -25.11
CA ASP A 14 37.48 3.06 -23.66
C ASP A 14 36.07 2.64 -23.18
N ILE A 15 35.05 2.93 -23.98
CA ILE A 15 33.64 2.68 -23.55
C ILE A 15 33.27 1.18 -23.58
N LYS A 16 33.77 0.43 -24.54
CA LYS A 16 33.51 -1.01 -24.63
C LYS A 16 34.11 -1.81 -23.45
N PRO A 17 35.35 -1.58 -23.02
CA PRO A 17 35.90 -2.16 -21.81
C PRO A 17 35.11 -1.77 -20.55
N GLN A 18 34.72 -0.51 -20.44
CA GLN A 18 33.86 -0.05 -19.33
C GLN A 18 32.50 -0.75 -19.32
N LEU A 19 31.88 -0.97 -20.50
CA LEU A 19 30.61 -1.68 -20.59
C LEU A 19 30.73 -3.11 -20.04
N GLU A 20 31.83 -3.80 -20.27
CA GLU A 20 32.11 -5.13 -19.73
C GLU A 20 32.23 -5.08 -18.20
N ASN A 21 32.98 -4.11 -17.68
CA ASN A 21 33.22 -3.95 -16.26
C ASN A 21 31.95 -3.60 -15.45
N TYR A 22 30.99 -2.88 -16.08
CA TYR A 22 29.77 -2.41 -15.42
C TYR A 22 28.50 -3.13 -15.91
N LYS A 23 28.62 -4.30 -16.55
CA LYS A 23 27.48 -5.06 -17.08
C LYS A 23 26.39 -5.36 -16.05
N ASP A 24 26.79 -5.64 -14.81
CA ASP A 24 25.85 -5.96 -13.70
C ASP A 24 25.19 -4.70 -13.10
N CYS A 25 25.59 -3.51 -13.54
CA CYS A 25 24.99 -2.25 -13.13
C CYS A 25 23.99 -1.68 -14.14
N LEU A 26 23.76 -2.35 -15.26
CA LEU A 26 22.90 -1.83 -16.35
C LEU A 26 21.41 -1.82 -16.01
N ASP A 27 20.99 -2.49 -14.95
CA ASP A 27 19.66 -2.38 -14.34
C ASP A 27 19.41 -0.98 -13.75
N LYS A 28 20.47 -0.29 -13.34
CA LYS A 28 20.43 1.08 -12.84
C LYS A 28 20.42 2.07 -14.01
N LYS A 29 19.35 2.82 -14.15
CA LYS A 29 19.10 3.75 -15.25
C LYS A 29 20.25 4.74 -15.54
N LYS A 30 20.98 5.20 -14.49
CA LYS A 30 22.15 6.08 -14.68
C LYS A 30 23.23 5.43 -15.53
N TYR A 31 23.58 4.19 -15.26
CA TYR A 31 24.59 3.45 -16.01
C TYR A 31 24.14 3.18 -17.44
N TYR A 32 22.88 2.80 -17.62
CA TYR A 32 22.35 2.58 -18.96
C TYR A 32 22.37 3.85 -19.82
N LEU A 33 21.97 5.00 -19.25
CA LEU A 33 22.04 6.30 -19.92
C LEU A 33 23.47 6.72 -20.21
N TYR A 34 24.43 6.44 -19.32
CA TYR A 34 25.85 6.71 -19.54
C TYR A 34 26.33 6.07 -20.86
N PHE A 35 26.03 4.79 -21.06
CA PHE A 35 26.44 4.08 -22.28
C PHE A 35 25.66 4.55 -23.51
N LEU A 36 24.39 4.89 -23.38
CA LEU A 36 23.62 5.49 -24.48
C LEU A 36 24.10 6.88 -24.88
N GLN A 37 24.78 7.60 -23.99
CA GLN A 37 25.32 8.93 -24.22
C GLN A 37 26.83 8.92 -24.53
N ASN A 38 27.40 7.75 -24.77
CA ASN A 38 28.82 7.55 -25.06
C ASN A 38 29.74 8.23 -24.01
N GLY A 39 29.37 8.06 -22.72
CA GLY A 39 30.12 8.53 -21.55
C GLY A 39 30.12 10.05 -21.33
N LYS A 40 29.19 10.80 -21.95
CA LYS A 40 29.17 12.27 -21.89
C LYS A 40 27.85 12.81 -21.34
N SER A 41 27.90 13.97 -20.67
CA SER A 41 26.71 14.73 -20.30
C SER A 41 25.93 15.16 -21.54
N ALA A 42 24.58 15.03 -21.44
CA ALA A 42 23.70 15.39 -22.55
C ALA A 42 23.60 16.90 -22.79
N TYR A 43 23.98 17.76 -21.83
CA TYR A 43 23.84 19.22 -21.97
C TYR A 43 25.15 19.96 -22.18
N SER A 44 26.28 19.41 -21.75
CA SER A 44 27.57 20.07 -21.95
C SER A 44 28.54 19.32 -22.85
N GLY A 45 28.31 18.00 -23.04
CA GLY A 45 29.26 17.12 -23.72
C GLY A 45 30.51 16.78 -22.88
N LYS A 46 30.58 17.23 -21.63
CA LYS A 46 31.68 16.89 -20.72
C LYS A 46 31.69 15.39 -20.43
N LYS A 47 32.89 14.81 -20.26
CA LYS A 47 33.05 13.41 -19.86
C LYS A 47 32.47 13.20 -18.45
N LEU A 48 31.68 12.17 -18.28
CA LEU A 48 31.15 11.75 -16.98
C LEU A 48 32.05 10.72 -16.33
N ASP A 49 32.18 10.77 -15.01
CA ASP A 49 33.03 9.88 -14.25
C ASP A 49 32.25 8.65 -13.77
N ILE A 50 32.40 7.55 -14.52
CA ILE A 50 31.79 6.27 -14.17
C ILE A 50 32.54 5.58 -13.02
N GLU A 51 33.86 5.80 -12.87
CA GLU A 51 34.68 5.17 -11.84
C GLU A 51 34.30 5.67 -10.45
N ASN A 52 33.91 6.94 -10.33
CA ASN A 52 33.34 7.50 -9.10
C ASN A 52 31.85 7.15 -8.93
N GLY A 53 31.30 6.18 -9.67
CA GLY A 53 29.93 5.71 -9.55
C GLY A 53 28.88 6.73 -9.96
N LEU A 54 29.20 7.67 -10.86
CA LEU A 54 28.30 8.71 -11.36
C LEU A 54 27.67 9.56 -10.24
N LYS A 55 28.42 9.81 -9.14
CA LYS A 55 27.91 10.55 -7.96
C LYS A 55 27.52 11.99 -8.27
N ASP A 56 28.25 12.65 -9.16
CA ASP A 56 28.03 14.03 -9.56
C ASP A 56 27.05 14.17 -10.74
N CYS A 57 26.43 13.06 -11.14
CA CYS A 57 25.46 13.01 -12.22
C CYS A 57 24.05 12.86 -11.69
N GLU A 58 23.10 13.45 -12.42
CA GLU A 58 21.67 13.30 -12.16
C GLU A 58 20.92 12.94 -13.45
N ILE A 59 19.78 12.25 -13.28
CA ILE A 59 18.87 12.00 -14.39
C ILE A 59 17.93 13.19 -14.48
N ASP A 60 18.03 13.94 -15.56
CA ASP A 60 17.09 15.01 -15.89
C ASP A 60 16.00 14.53 -16.85
N HIS A 61 14.87 15.20 -16.80
CA HIS A 61 13.73 15.02 -17.71
C HIS A 61 13.72 16.14 -18.73
N ILE A 62 13.87 15.80 -20.01
CA ILE A 62 13.86 16.78 -21.11
C ILE A 62 12.58 17.60 -21.07
N LEU A 63 11.42 16.92 -21.09
CA LEU A 63 10.15 17.50 -20.71
C LEU A 63 10.03 17.41 -19.19
N PRO A 64 9.93 18.52 -18.47
CA PRO A 64 9.93 18.55 -17.02
C PRO A 64 8.88 17.62 -16.40
N ARG A 65 9.19 17.06 -15.23
CA ARG A 65 8.24 16.26 -14.45
C ARG A 65 7.01 17.06 -14.01
N SER A 66 7.13 18.37 -13.95
CA SER A 66 6.02 19.28 -13.71
C SER A 66 4.96 19.20 -14.82
N LEU A 67 5.35 18.92 -16.05
CA LEU A 67 4.46 18.85 -17.21
C LEU A 67 4.03 17.42 -17.54
N THR A 68 4.91 16.43 -17.34
CA THR A 68 4.61 15.02 -17.67
C THR A 68 5.32 14.06 -16.72
N LYS A 69 4.68 12.91 -16.44
CA LYS A 69 5.28 11.79 -15.69
C LYS A 69 5.97 10.77 -16.61
N ASP A 70 6.50 11.23 -17.71
CA ASP A 70 7.21 10.39 -18.66
C ASP A 70 8.63 10.11 -18.18
N ASP A 71 8.81 8.97 -17.53
CA ASP A 71 10.12 8.45 -17.08
C ASP A 71 10.77 7.54 -18.14
N SER A 72 10.30 7.55 -19.39
CA SER A 72 10.88 6.75 -20.49
C SER A 72 12.32 7.18 -20.81
N LEU A 73 13.05 6.33 -21.51
CA LEU A 73 14.37 6.66 -22.04
C LEU A 73 14.31 7.82 -23.04
N ASP A 74 13.16 8.04 -23.68
CA ASP A 74 12.94 9.12 -24.63
C ASP A 74 12.77 10.49 -23.98
N ASN A 75 12.54 10.51 -22.67
CA ASN A 75 12.40 11.75 -21.91
C ASN A 75 13.48 11.96 -20.85
N THR A 76 14.42 11.05 -20.70
CA THR A 76 15.43 11.16 -19.65
C THR A 76 16.84 11.19 -20.20
N VAL A 77 17.67 12.05 -19.64
CA VAL A 77 19.10 12.21 -19.96
C VAL A 77 19.93 12.16 -18.69
N LEU A 78 21.19 11.76 -18.82
CA LEU A 78 22.18 11.84 -17.75
C LEU A 78 23.00 13.12 -17.94
N VAL A 79 23.05 13.93 -16.91
CA VAL A 79 23.71 15.25 -16.92
C VAL A 79 24.48 15.43 -15.62
N LEU A 80 25.36 16.43 -15.55
CA LEU A 80 25.97 16.85 -14.30
C LEU A 80 24.91 17.50 -13.39
N ARG A 81 25.07 17.36 -12.10
CA ARG A 81 24.14 17.92 -11.11
C ARG A 81 23.93 19.42 -11.27
N GLU A 82 25.01 20.16 -11.52
CA GLU A 82 24.96 21.61 -11.77
C GLU A 82 24.09 21.96 -12.98
N GLU A 83 24.19 21.19 -14.05
CA GLU A 83 23.41 21.41 -15.27
C GLU A 83 21.92 21.17 -15.05
N ASN A 84 21.58 20.14 -14.27
CA ASN A 84 20.20 19.86 -13.87
C ASN A 84 19.62 20.97 -12.99
N GLN A 85 20.43 21.47 -12.07
CA GLN A 85 20.03 22.57 -11.17
C GLN A 85 19.84 23.89 -11.93
N LEU A 86 20.63 24.15 -12.98
CA LEU A 86 20.47 25.34 -13.82
C LEU A 86 19.25 25.27 -14.74
N LYS A 87 18.93 24.08 -15.25
CA LYS A 87 17.77 23.90 -16.13
C LYS A 87 16.44 23.97 -15.38
N LEU A 88 16.35 23.46 -14.16
CA LEU A 88 15.10 23.37 -13.39
C LEU A 88 13.96 22.73 -14.20
N ASP A 89 12.82 23.40 -14.27
CA ASP A 89 11.63 22.98 -15.02
C ASP A 89 11.50 23.66 -16.40
N ASP A 90 12.60 24.22 -16.93
CA ASP A 90 12.57 24.93 -18.21
C ASP A 90 12.47 23.96 -19.39
N TYR A 91 11.58 24.31 -20.33
CA TYR A 91 11.46 23.69 -21.64
C TYR A 91 10.91 24.70 -22.64
N PRO A 92 11.50 24.82 -23.82
CA PRO A 92 12.59 24.04 -24.44
C PRO A 92 13.95 24.18 -23.74
N ILE A 93 14.86 23.26 -24.06
CA ILE A 93 16.27 23.36 -23.64
C ILE A 93 16.85 24.70 -24.19
N SER A 94 17.71 25.35 -23.40
CA SER A 94 18.24 26.66 -23.77
C SER A 94 18.89 26.64 -25.16
N PRO A 95 18.73 27.71 -25.98
CA PRO A 95 19.29 27.78 -27.33
C PRO A 95 20.80 27.56 -27.36
N ASP A 96 21.53 28.02 -26.35
CA ASP A 96 22.97 27.87 -26.26
C ASP A 96 23.41 26.42 -26.11
N VAL A 97 22.69 25.66 -25.25
CA VAL A 97 22.90 24.22 -25.08
C VAL A 97 22.55 23.49 -26.37
N GLN A 98 21.42 23.84 -27.00
CA GLN A 98 21.02 23.23 -28.27
C GLN A 98 22.08 23.45 -29.37
N LYS A 99 22.54 24.70 -29.56
CA LYS A 99 23.55 25.03 -30.56
C LYS A 99 24.86 24.26 -30.34
N LYS A 100 25.31 24.17 -29.11
CA LYS A 100 26.53 23.45 -28.71
C LYS A 100 26.40 21.93 -28.88
N MET A 101 25.26 21.37 -28.53
CA MET A 101 25.09 19.92 -28.41
C MET A 101 24.50 19.27 -29.68
N LEU A 102 23.94 20.05 -30.59
CA LEU A 102 23.29 19.54 -31.81
C LEU A 102 24.16 18.55 -32.59
N PRO A 103 25.47 18.81 -32.86
CA PRO A 103 26.32 17.85 -33.58
C PRO A 103 26.45 16.51 -32.82
N ILE A 104 26.56 16.56 -31.48
CA ILE A 104 26.70 15.36 -30.64
C ILE A 104 25.41 14.58 -30.65
N TRP A 105 24.25 15.23 -30.43
CA TRP A 105 22.95 14.57 -30.48
C TRP A 105 22.67 13.96 -31.86
N MET A 106 23.06 14.64 -32.95
CA MET A 106 22.89 14.11 -34.29
C MET A 106 23.77 12.86 -34.52
N SER A 107 25.01 12.88 -34.05
CA SER A 107 25.89 11.71 -34.07
C SER A 107 25.31 10.53 -33.30
N LEU A 108 24.83 10.75 -32.07
CA LEU A 108 24.18 9.71 -31.24
C LEU A 108 22.93 9.15 -31.91
N LYS A 109 22.12 10.00 -32.55
CA LYS A 109 20.93 9.56 -33.29
C LYS A 109 21.31 8.69 -34.49
N ASN A 110 22.29 9.15 -35.33
CA ASN A 110 22.73 8.41 -36.51
C ASN A 110 23.34 7.05 -36.13
N ALA A 111 24.07 6.99 -35.01
CA ALA A 111 24.59 5.74 -34.43
C ALA A 111 23.55 4.91 -33.67
N LYS A 112 22.26 5.27 -33.71
CA LYS A 112 21.14 4.61 -33.03
C LYS A 112 21.23 4.55 -31.50
N PHE A 113 22.06 5.40 -30.88
CA PHE A 113 22.09 5.56 -29.41
C PHE A 113 20.96 6.44 -28.88
N MET A 114 20.38 7.25 -29.74
CA MET A 114 19.28 8.16 -29.42
C MET A 114 18.11 7.93 -30.37
N SER A 115 16.89 7.85 -29.80
CA SER A 115 15.68 7.77 -30.60
C SER A 115 15.35 9.06 -31.32
N GLN A 116 14.57 8.98 -32.40
CA GLN A 116 14.05 10.15 -33.11
C GLN A 116 13.24 11.06 -32.19
N LEU A 117 12.41 10.48 -31.31
CA LEU A 117 11.57 11.23 -30.38
C LEU A 117 12.40 12.01 -29.35
N LYS A 118 13.43 11.36 -28.78
CA LYS A 118 14.36 12.01 -27.84
C LYS A 118 15.11 13.17 -28.53
N PHE A 119 15.60 12.95 -29.73
CA PHE A 119 16.24 13.99 -30.52
C PHE A 119 15.31 15.18 -30.77
N GLN A 120 14.06 14.93 -31.19
CA GLN A 120 13.08 16.00 -31.41
C GLN A 120 12.80 16.80 -30.12
N ARG A 121 12.73 16.15 -28.96
CA ARG A 121 12.53 16.81 -27.67
C ARG A 121 13.70 17.70 -27.30
N LEU A 122 14.94 17.25 -27.52
CA LEU A 122 16.15 18.01 -27.23
C LEU A 122 16.32 19.22 -28.16
N THR A 123 15.89 19.10 -29.41
CA THR A 123 16.08 20.13 -30.43
C THR A 123 14.86 21.03 -30.66
N SER A 124 13.79 20.84 -29.89
CA SER A 124 12.59 21.68 -30.00
C SER A 124 12.93 23.13 -29.65
N GLN A 125 12.53 24.04 -30.50
CA GLN A 125 12.65 25.50 -30.28
C GLN A 125 11.32 26.10 -29.82
N LYS A 126 10.23 25.34 -29.91
CA LYS A 126 8.88 25.79 -29.58
C LYS A 126 8.50 25.32 -28.18
N GLN A 127 7.86 26.19 -27.43
CA GLN A 127 7.14 25.80 -26.25
C GLN A 127 6.09 24.74 -26.60
N LEU A 128 5.70 23.93 -25.60
CA LEU A 128 4.63 22.95 -25.79
C LEU A 128 3.34 23.67 -26.22
N SER A 129 2.70 23.14 -27.25
CA SER A 129 1.38 23.60 -27.65
C SER A 129 0.34 23.22 -26.60
N ASP A 130 -0.77 23.94 -26.55
CA ASP A 130 -1.90 23.63 -25.66
C ASP A 130 -2.37 22.18 -25.84
N ASP A 131 -2.45 21.68 -27.08
CA ASP A 131 -2.82 20.29 -27.38
C ASP A 131 -1.84 19.27 -26.77
N GLN A 132 -0.55 19.58 -26.72
CA GLN A 132 0.46 18.72 -26.09
C GLN A 132 0.32 18.74 -24.56
N ILE A 133 0.10 19.91 -23.97
CA ILE A 133 -0.14 20.09 -22.53
C ILE A 133 -1.40 19.32 -22.13
N TYR A 134 -2.48 19.44 -22.90
CA TYR A 134 -3.72 18.68 -22.66
C TYR A 134 -3.52 17.17 -22.80
N GLY A 135 -2.73 16.74 -23.78
CA GLY A 135 -2.36 15.34 -23.90
C GLY A 135 -1.61 14.81 -22.67
N PHE A 136 -0.80 15.63 -21.99
CA PHE A 136 -0.15 15.25 -20.75
C PHE A 136 -1.12 15.23 -19.57
N ILE A 137 -1.99 16.23 -19.45
CA ILE A 137 -3.05 16.27 -18.44
C ILE A 137 -3.96 15.06 -18.58
N ASN A 138 -4.41 14.76 -19.80
CA ASN A 138 -5.24 13.60 -20.08
C ASN A 138 -4.58 12.28 -19.63
N ARG A 139 -3.30 12.06 -19.97
CA ARG A 139 -2.56 10.87 -19.50
C ARG A 139 -2.40 10.78 -17.99
N GLN A 140 -2.43 11.90 -17.28
CA GLN A 140 -2.39 11.90 -15.81
C GLN A 140 -3.75 11.58 -15.20
N LEU A 141 -4.82 11.99 -15.80
CA LEU A 141 -6.18 11.87 -15.28
C LEU A 141 -6.86 10.55 -15.69
N VAL A 142 -6.63 10.10 -16.92
CA VAL A 142 -7.34 8.93 -17.46
C VAL A 142 -6.98 7.65 -16.72
N GLU A 143 -8.02 6.92 -16.30
CA GLU A 143 -7.86 5.58 -15.72
C GLU A 143 -7.65 4.55 -16.83
N THR A 144 -6.55 3.81 -16.72
CA THR A 144 -6.17 2.80 -17.72
C THR A 144 -6.45 1.37 -17.26
N ARG A 145 -6.81 1.15 -15.99
CA ARG A 145 -7.05 -0.18 -15.45
C ARG A 145 -8.34 -0.77 -15.96
N GLN A 146 -8.27 -1.91 -16.62
CA GLN A 146 -9.44 -2.58 -17.23
C GLN A 146 -10.54 -2.90 -16.22
N ILE A 147 -10.17 -3.34 -15.01
CA ILE A 147 -11.13 -3.65 -13.93
C ILE A 147 -11.90 -2.39 -13.52
N THR A 148 -11.21 -1.27 -13.31
CA THR A 148 -11.84 0.00 -12.95
C THR A 148 -12.78 0.49 -14.05
N LYS A 149 -12.36 0.40 -15.32
CA LYS A 149 -13.20 0.74 -16.48
C LYS A 149 -14.43 -0.14 -16.57
N HIS A 150 -14.28 -1.46 -16.38
CA HIS A 150 -15.40 -2.38 -16.42
C HIS A 150 -16.42 -2.09 -15.33
N LEU A 151 -15.95 -1.89 -14.08
CA LEU A 151 -16.81 -1.53 -12.96
C LEU A 151 -17.53 -0.18 -13.19
N ALA A 152 -16.80 0.81 -13.71
CA ALA A 152 -17.38 2.11 -14.02
C ALA A 152 -18.49 1.99 -15.08
N ARG A 153 -18.29 1.17 -16.14
CA ARG A 153 -19.34 0.90 -17.14
C ARG A 153 -20.57 0.25 -16.53
N MET A 154 -20.39 -0.78 -15.71
CA MET A 154 -21.50 -1.44 -15.02
C MET A 154 -22.30 -0.48 -14.15
N LEU A 155 -21.62 0.37 -13.39
CA LEU A 155 -22.29 1.37 -12.54
C LEU A 155 -22.97 2.46 -13.37
N THR A 156 -22.34 2.95 -14.44
CA THR A 156 -22.94 3.93 -15.35
C THR A 156 -24.22 3.36 -16.01
N GLU A 157 -24.18 2.11 -16.46
CA GLU A 157 -25.37 1.46 -17.04
C GLU A 157 -26.48 1.29 -16.00
N LYS A 158 -26.13 0.88 -14.78
CA LYS A 158 -27.08 0.74 -13.68
C LYS A 158 -27.78 2.06 -13.33
N TYR A 159 -27.07 3.16 -13.35
CA TYR A 159 -27.58 4.48 -12.95
C TYR A 159 -27.95 5.40 -14.11
N LYS A 160 -28.00 4.89 -15.36
CA LYS A 160 -28.25 5.72 -16.56
C LYS A 160 -29.54 6.52 -16.54
N ASN A 161 -30.57 6.04 -15.81
CA ASN A 161 -31.87 6.68 -15.68
C ASN A 161 -32.00 7.50 -14.37
N SER A 162 -30.89 7.78 -13.68
CA SER A 162 -30.86 8.58 -12.46
C SER A 162 -29.98 9.81 -12.66
N SER A 163 -30.03 10.75 -11.71
CA SER A 163 -29.11 11.89 -11.65
C SER A 163 -27.71 11.52 -11.14
N THR A 164 -27.45 10.23 -10.90
CA THR A 164 -26.17 9.75 -10.37
C THR A 164 -25.13 9.66 -11.48
N GLU A 165 -24.05 10.36 -11.33
CA GLU A 165 -22.88 10.29 -12.20
C GLU A 165 -21.80 9.38 -11.61
N VAL A 166 -21.18 8.55 -12.45
CA VAL A 166 -20.06 7.68 -12.07
C VAL A 166 -18.76 8.32 -12.54
N PHE A 167 -17.90 8.64 -11.60
CA PHE A 167 -16.63 9.30 -11.85
C PHE A 167 -15.46 8.42 -11.37
N THR A 168 -14.43 8.27 -12.18
CA THR A 168 -13.22 7.52 -11.80
C THR A 168 -12.04 8.47 -11.63
N ILE A 169 -11.12 8.11 -10.74
CA ILE A 169 -9.90 8.85 -10.55
C ILE A 169 -8.69 7.91 -10.57
N ARG A 170 -7.62 8.36 -11.19
CA ARG A 170 -6.40 7.59 -11.30
C ARG A 170 -5.71 7.46 -9.93
N ALA A 171 -5.39 6.23 -9.51
CA ALA A 171 -4.71 5.96 -8.24
C ALA A 171 -3.38 6.73 -8.05
N GLY A 172 -2.71 7.10 -9.15
CA GLY A 172 -1.52 7.94 -9.15
C GLY A 172 -1.74 9.31 -8.52
N MET A 173 -2.94 9.91 -8.66
CA MET A 173 -3.27 11.20 -8.07
C MET A 173 -3.29 11.15 -6.54
N SER A 174 -3.91 10.12 -5.96
CA SER A 174 -3.91 9.93 -4.50
C SER A 174 -2.49 9.74 -3.95
N SER A 175 -1.64 9.02 -4.66
CA SER A 175 -0.23 8.84 -4.26
C SER A 175 0.56 10.13 -4.33
N GLU A 176 0.27 10.98 -5.31
CA GLU A 176 0.93 12.26 -5.48
C GLU A 176 0.48 13.29 -4.45
N TYR A 177 -0.83 13.38 -4.20
CA TYR A 177 -1.36 14.22 -3.13
C TYR A 177 -0.67 13.90 -1.80
N ARG A 178 -0.59 12.60 -1.43
CA ARG A 178 0.11 12.17 -0.22
C ARG A 178 1.58 12.60 -0.21
N ARG A 179 2.26 12.57 -1.35
CA ARG A 179 3.65 12.99 -1.45
C ARG A 179 3.82 14.50 -1.27
N ILE A 180 2.94 15.30 -1.87
CA ILE A 180 2.96 16.77 -1.78
C ILE A 180 2.67 17.23 -0.33
N HIS A 181 1.71 16.59 0.34
CA HIS A 181 1.25 16.94 1.69
C HIS A 181 1.94 16.13 2.79
N ASP A 182 3.01 15.38 2.46
CA ASP A 182 3.77 14.54 3.40
C ASP A 182 2.88 13.62 4.27
N LEU A 183 1.95 12.91 3.62
CA LEU A 183 0.99 11.98 4.24
C LEU A 183 1.37 10.52 3.94
N PRO A 184 2.38 9.95 4.60
CA PRO A 184 2.83 8.59 4.32
C PRO A 184 1.77 7.55 4.68
N LYS A 185 1.84 6.39 4.02
CA LYS A 185 0.98 5.23 4.28
C LYS A 185 1.68 4.27 5.22
N CYS A 186 1.06 3.94 6.35
CA CYS A 186 1.54 2.94 7.29
C CYS A 186 0.70 1.66 7.15
N ARG A 187 1.13 0.75 6.27
CA ARG A 187 0.45 -0.53 6.01
C ARG A 187 0.76 -1.58 7.06
N GLU A 188 1.83 -1.40 7.79
CA GLU A 188 2.37 -2.30 8.79
C GLU A 188 1.57 -2.26 10.10
N VAL A 189 0.83 -1.18 10.34
CA VAL A 189 0.04 -0.97 11.55
C VAL A 189 -1.39 -1.47 11.39
N ASN A 190 -2.10 -1.02 10.34
CA ASN A 190 -3.51 -1.31 10.15
C ASN A 190 -3.97 -1.17 8.69
N ASP A 191 -5.26 -1.45 8.45
CA ASP A 191 -5.90 -1.28 7.15
C ASP A 191 -6.65 0.06 6.99
N LEU A 192 -6.51 1.02 7.91
CA LEU A 192 -7.17 2.34 7.84
C LEU A 192 -6.80 3.13 6.58
N HIS A 193 -5.66 2.80 5.98
CA HIS A 193 -5.24 3.41 4.72
C HIS A 193 -6.23 3.16 3.56
N HIS A 194 -7.05 2.11 3.61
CA HIS A 194 -8.11 1.89 2.62
C HIS A 194 -9.21 2.95 2.70
N ALA A 195 -9.68 3.26 3.92
CA ALA A 195 -10.66 4.34 4.13
C ALA A 195 -10.08 5.71 3.76
N LYS A 196 -8.84 5.97 4.17
CA LYS A 196 -8.11 7.21 3.82
C LYS A 196 -7.93 7.36 2.30
N ASP A 197 -7.63 6.26 1.59
CA ASP A 197 -7.50 6.28 0.12
C ASP A 197 -8.85 6.50 -0.57
N ALA A 198 -9.92 5.89 -0.06
CA ALA A 198 -11.27 6.09 -0.59
C ALA A 198 -11.73 7.54 -0.40
N TYR A 199 -11.54 8.11 0.79
CA TYR A 199 -11.82 9.51 1.07
C TYR A 199 -11.03 10.44 0.14
N LEU A 200 -9.73 10.21 0.01
CA LEU A 200 -8.87 11.01 -0.85
C LEU A 200 -9.27 10.88 -2.33
N ALA A 201 -9.63 9.70 -2.78
CA ALA A 201 -10.12 9.51 -4.15
C ALA A 201 -11.42 10.29 -4.39
N ALA A 202 -12.37 10.28 -3.44
CA ALA A 202 -13.63 11.03 -3.55
C ALA A 202 -13.39 12.53 -3.59
N THR A 203 -12.55 13.08 -2.71
CA THR A 203 -12.25 14.52 -2.65
C THR A 203 -11.48 15.00 -3.88
N LEU A 204 -10.53 14.21 -4.37
CA LEU A 204 -9.80 14.52 -5.60
C LEU A 204 -10.72 14.45 -6.83
N ALA A 205 -11.65 13.49 -6.88
CA ALA A 205 -12.65 13.41 -7.93
C ALA A 205 -13.57 14.64 -7.93
N GLN A 206 -14.04 15.06 -6.75
CA GLN A 206 -14.84 16.28 -6.59
C GLN A 206 -14.07 17.53 -7.06
N TYR A 207 -12.79 17.66 -6.65
CA TYR A 207 -11.94 18.75 -7.11
C TYR A 207 -11.79 18.77 -8.64
N VAL A 208 -11.50 17.62 -9.26
CA VAL A 208 -11.34 17.51 -10.71
C VAL A 208 -12.65 17.86 -11.42
N LYS A 209 -13.80 17.41 -10.92
CA LYS A 209 -15.11 17.73 -11.49
C LYS A 209 -15.41 19.23 -11.44
N VAL A 210 -15.12 19.87 -10.31
CA VAL A 210 -15.32 21.31 -10.13
C VAL A 210 -14.36 22.12 -11.00
N ARG A 211 -13.11 21.73 -11.06
CA ARG A 211 -12.05 22.45 -11.81
C ARG A 211 -12.17 22.27 -13.33
N TYR A 212 -12.64 21.09 -13.76
CA TYR A 212 -12.73 20.71 -15.15
C TYR A 212 -14.14 20.18 -15.50
N PRO A 213 -15.18 21.01 -15.43
CA PRO A 213 -16.58 20.57 -15.58
C PRO A 213 -16.88 19.97 -16.96
N LYS A 214 -16.04 20.23 -17.96
CA LYS A 214 -16.16 19.67 -19.32
C LYS A 214 -15.48 18.31 -19.48
N LEU A 215 -14.78 17.80 -18.46
CA LEU A 215 -14.22 16.44 -18.41
C LEU A 215 -15.32 15.42 -18.09
N ASP A 216 -16.28 15.31 -18.93
CA ASP A 216 -17.47 14.50 -18.77
C ASP A 216 -17.20 12.97 -18.93
N LYS A 217 -18.21 12.19 -19.11
CA LYS A 217 -18.26 10.71 -19.23
C LYS A 217 -17.11 10.08 -20.03
N GLU A 218 -16.51 10.80 -20.95
CA GLU A 218 -15.37 10.40 -21.77
C GLU A 218 -14.08 10.16 -20.95
N PHE A 219 -13.98 10.78 -19.81
CA PHE A 219 -12.88 10.59 -18.86
C PHE A 219 -12.77 9.13 -18.36
N ILE A 220 -13.91 8.47 -18.18
CA ILE A 220 -14.00 7.08 -17.74
C ILE A 220 -13.50 6.12 -18.82
N TYR A 221 -13.74 6.44 -20.08
CA TYR A 221 -13.45 5.55 -21.22
C TYR A 221 -12.12 5.83 -21.92
N GLY A 222 -11.41 6.86 -21.50
CA GLY A 222 -10.11 7.22 -22.10
C GLY A 222 -10.23 7.91 -23.46
N GLU A 223 -11.41 8.33 -23.85
CA GLU A 223 -11.63 9.18 -25.01
C GLU A 223 -11.65 10.64 -24.59
N TYR A 224 -10.88 11.46 -25.28
CA TYR A 224 -10.69 12.86 -24.96
C TYR A 224 -11.19 13.74 -26.10
N LYS A 225 -12.18 14.57 -25.85
CA LYS A 225 -12.57 15.64 -26.75
C LYS A 225 -11.81 16.92 -26.42
N LYS A 226 -11.32 17.61 -27.45
CA LYS A 226 -10.50 18.83 -27.35
C LYS A 226 -11.09 19.83 -26.37
N PHE A 227 -10.32 20.13 -25.34
CA PHE A 227 -10.58 21.23 -24.43
C PHE A 227 -10.30 22.54 -25.16
N LYS A 228 -11.24 23.46 -25.22
CA LYS A 228 -10.94 24.86 -25.59
C LYS A 228 -10.54 25.58 -24.30
N SER A 229 -9.26 25.97 -24.19
CA SER A 229 -8.75 26.70 -23.04
C SER A 229 -9.20 28.16 -23.07
N ASP A 230 -9.50 28.71 -21.90
CA ASP A 230 -9.47 30.14 -21.70
C ASP A 230 -8.00 30.60 -21.71
N LYS A 231 -7.62 31.37 -22.72
CA LYS A 231 -6.23 31.80 -22.99
C LYS A 231 -5.53 32.54 -21.83
N LYS A 232 -6.25 32.98 -20.79
CA LYS A 232 -5.68 33.74 -19.66
C LYS A 232 -4.95 32.92 -18.60
N ASN A 233 -5.18 31.60 -18.51
CA ASN A 233 -4.71 30.75 -17.41
C ASN A 233 -3.71 29.65 -17.84
N ASN A 234 -3.11 29.75 -19.01
CA ASN A 234 -2.27 28.69 -19.59
C ASN A 234 -1.01 28.31 -18.77
N ARG A 235 -0.50 29.19 -17.91
CA ARG A 235 0.63 28.86 -17.01
C ARG A 235 0.24 27.96 -15.83
N GLU A 236 -1.02 27.98 -15.39
CA GLU A 236 -1.50 27.17 -14.26
C GLU A 236 -1.85 25.71 -14.63
N TYR A 237 -2.18 25.44 -15.89
CA TYR A 237 -2.59 24.11 -16.33
C TYR A 237 -1.42 23.13 -16.54
N GLY A 238 -0.22 23.62 -16.74
CA GLY A 238 0.94 22.81 -17.09
C GLY A 238 1.63 22.10 -15.92
N SER A 239 1.59 22.72 -14.75
CA SER A 239 2.37 22.23 -13.60
C SER A 239 1.52 21.57 -12.61
N PHE A 240 1.06 20.58 -12.35
CA PHE A 240 0.37 19.95 -11.21
C PHE A 240 -1.09 20.35 -10.99
N ILE A 241 -1.97 19.52 -11.51
CA ILE A 241 -3.39 19.55 -11.15
C ILE A 241 -3.57 19.65 -9.64
N LEU A 242 -2.75 18.94 -8.86
CA LEU A 242 -2.84 18.88 -7.40
C LEU A 242 -2.24 20.09 -6.70
N SER A 243 -1.25 20.76 -7.25
CA SER A 243 -0.69 21.97 -6.64
C SER A 243 -1.62 23.17 -6.80
N SER A 244 -2.52 23.14 -7.77
CA SER A 244 -3.55 24.18 -7.92
C SER A 244 -4.72 24.04 -6.94
N MET A 245 -4.84 22.90 -6.23
CA MET A 245 -5.89 22.69 -5.20
C MET A 245 -5.85 23.72 -4.06
N LYS A 246 -4.71 24.33 -3.79
CA LYS A 246 -4.54 25.35 -2.74
C LYS A 246 -5.12 26.72 -3.10
N TYR A 247 -5.54 26.93 -4.35
CA TYR A 247 -6.13 28.19 -4.83
C TYR A 247 -7.64 28.07 -4.93
N ASP A 248 -8.32 29.20 -4.72
CA ASP A 248 -9.76 29.29 -4.88
C ASP A 248 -10.14 29.28 -6.37
N PHE A 249 -11.26 28.64 -6.68
CA PHE A 249 -11.85 28.67 -8.01
C PHE A 249 -13.25 29.23 -7.97
N THR A 250 -13.50 30.18 -8.87
CA THR A 250 -14.78 30.81 -9.04
C THR A 250 -15.44 30.33 -10.33
N ASN A 251 -16.72 30.03 -10.28
CA ASN A 251 -17.51 29.80 -11.48
C ASN A 251 -17.60 31.11 -12.27
N THR A 252 -17.05 31.13 -13.47
CA THR A 252 -16.99 32.33 -14.31
C THR A 252 -18.34 32.84 -14.75
N ASN A 253 -19.40 32.01 -14.71
CA ASN A 253 -20.75 32.39 -15.11
C ASN A 253 -21.58 32.91 -13.95
N THR A 254 -21.40 32.41 -12.72
CA THR A 254 -22.20 32.75 -11.55
C THR A 254 -21.46 33.64 -10.55
N GLY A 255 -20.13 33.73 -10.64
CA GLY A 255 -19.29 34.41 -9.65
C GLY A 255 -19.12 33.67 -8.33
N GLU A 256 -19.74 32.52 -8.16
CA GLU A 256 -19.64 31.72 -6.92
C GLU A 256 -18.28 31.07 -6.78
N ILE A 257 -17.72 31.05 -5.56
CA ILE A 257 -16.53 30.27 -5.23
C ILE A 257 -16.93 28.82 -5.13
N VAL A 258 -16.56 28.02 -6.11
CA VAL A 258 -16.90 26.57 -6.18
C VAL A 258 -15.84 25.68 -5.53
N TRP A 259 -14.69 26.22 -5.22
CA TRP A 259 -13.61 25.54 -4.49
C TRP A 259 -12.83 26.55 -3.65
N GLN A 260 -12.80 26.32 -2.33
CA GLN A 260 -12.02 27.11 -1.38
C GLN A 260 -10.69 26.37 -1.13
N GLY A 261 -9.64 26.78 -1.81
CA GLY A 261 -8.41 26.01 -1.91
C GLY A 261 -7.72 25.70 -0.57
N LYS A 262 -7.40 26.76 0.19
CA LYS A 262 -6.71 26.62 1.48
C LYS A 262 -7.53 25.82 2.48
N SER A 263 -8.76 26.21 2.71
CA SER A 263 -9.70 25.58 3.65
C SER A 263 -9.93 24.10 3.29
N SER A 264 -10.17 23.79 2.01
CA SER A 264 -10.37 22.42 1.55
C SER A 264 -9.14 21.54 1.77
N CYS A 265 -7.93 22.03 1.46
CA CYS A 265 -6.71 21.29 1.72
C CYS A 265 -6.47 21.03 3.21
N GLU A 266 -6.72 22.02 4.07
CA GLU A 266 -6.62 21.86 5.54
C GLU A 266 -7.59 20.80 6.07
N ILE A 267 -8.84 20.78 5.58
CA ILE A 267 -9.83 19.76 5.94
C ILE A 267 -9.40 18.38 5.47
N ILE A 268 -8.90 18.26 4.24
CA ILE A 268 -8.41 16.99 3.70
C ILE A 268 -7.24 16.48 4.56
N ASP A 269 -6.26 17.33 4.84
CA ASP A 269 -5.08 16.96 5.61
C ASP A 269 -5.44 16.56 7.04
N LYS A 270 -6.37 17.28 7.69
CA LYS A 270 -6.91 16.92 8.99
C LYS A 270 -7.61 15.56 8.96
N THR A 271 -8.47 15.32 7.96
CA THR A 271 -9.20 14.06 7.80
C THR A 271 -8.25 12.89 7.55
N MET A 272 -7.21 13.09 6.75
CA MET A 272 -6.20 12.08 6.47
C MET A 272 -5.36 11.68 7.71
N LYS A 273 -5.35 12.50 8.75
CA LYS A 273 -4.65 12.21 10.02
C LYS A 273 -5.52 11.44 11.02
N TYR A 274 -6.82 11.28 10.78
CA TYR A 274 -7.66 10.45 11.64
C TYR A 274 -7.16 9.00 11.67
N ASN A 275 -7.18 8.40 12.87
CA ASN A 275 -6.78 7.03 13.12
C ASN A 275 -7.93 6.14 13.59
N ASP A 276 -9.17 6.57 13.37
CA ASP A 276 -10.38 5.82 13.69
C ASP A 276 -11.32 5.72 12.49
N CYS A 277 -11.83 4.53 12.24
CA CYS A 277 -12.92 4.28 11.31
C CYS A 277 -13.59 2.93 11.63
N LEU A 278 -14.80 2.74 11.12
CA LEU A 278 -15.49 1.45 11.22
C LEU A 278 -14.72 0.41 10.39
N ILE A 279 -14.36 -0.70 11.04
CA ILE A 279 -13.68 -1.83 10.40
C ILE A 279 -14.69 -2.94 10.21
N THR A 280 -14.98 -3.28 8.96
CA THR A 280 -15.80 -4.43 8.58
C THR A 280 -14.98 -5.41 7.76
N ARG A 281 -15.36 -6.69 7.80
CA ARG A 281 -14.81 -7.71 6.92
C ARG A 281 -15.93 -8.39 6.18
N LYS A 282 -15.72 -8.69 4.91
CA LYS A 282 -16.64 -9.54 4.18
C LYS A 282 -16.64 -10.92 4.85
N THR A 283 -17.82 -11.36 5.24
CA THR A 283 -18.02 -12.74 5.70
C THR A 283 -17.96 -13.69 4.52
N GLU A 284 -17.33 -14.84 4.69
CA GLU A 284 -17.08 -15.80 3.63
C GLU A 284 -17.57 -17.19 4.01
N ILE A 285 -18.02 -17.93 2.99
CA ILE A 285 -18.27 -19.35 3.05
C ILE A 285 -17.29 -20.00 2.10
N GLY A 286 -16.45 -20.89 2.61
CA GLY A 286 -15.49 -21.61 1.80
C GLY A 286 -16.19 -22.63 0.91
N ASP A 287 -16.02 -22.53 -0.41
CA ASP A 287 -16.68 -23.39 -1.39
C ASP A 287 -15.74 -24.06 -2.41
N ASN A 288 -14.45 -23.65 -2.44
CA ASN A 288 -13.54 -24.02 -3.51
C ASN A 288 -12.40 -24.98 -3.13
N GLN A 289 -12.00 -25.03 -1.86
CA GLN A 289 -10.85 -25.83 -1.43
C GLN A 289 -11.23 -26.78 -0.28
N PHE A 290 -10.98 -28.07 -0.47
CA PHE A 290 -11.28 -29.09 0.54
C PHE A 290 -10.17 -29.22 1.60
N TYR A 291 -8.94 -28.91 1.24
CA TYR A 291 -7.77 -29.08 2.10
C TYR A 291 -6.88 -27.85 2.13
N ASP A 292 -6.00 -27.79 3.12
CA ASP A 292 -4.93 -26.79 3.16
C ASP A 292 -4.01 -26.94 1.96
N GLN A 293 -3.53 -25.80 1.40
CA GLN A 293 -2.68 -25.81 0.19
C GLN A 293 -1.31 -26.45 0.41
N THR A 294 -0.80 -26.38 1.64
CA THR A 294 0.54 -26.90 1.96
C THR A 294 0.52 -28.41 2.06
N VAL A 295 1.32 -29.06 1.25
CA VAL A 295 1.60 -30.48 1.33
C VAL A 295 2.87 -30.68 2.15
N TYR A 296 2.74 -31.39 3.26
CA TYR A 296 3.88 -31.72 4.14
C TYR A 296 4.53 -33.03 3.72
N SER A 297 5.85 -33.09 3.86
CA SER A 297 6.61 -34.33 3.62
C SER A 297 6.29 -35.38 4.69
N LYS A 298 6.50 -36.65 4.38
CA LYS A 298 6.32 -37.78 5.30
C LYS A 298 7.08 -37.64 6.63
N ASN A 299 8.18 -36.89 6.62
CA ASN A 299 9.06 -36.71 7.79
C ASN A 299 8.71 -35.46 8.62
N SER A 300 7.57 -34.80 8.36
CA SER A 300 7.22 -33.53 9.02
C SER A 300 6.81 -33.69 10.50
N GLY A 301 6.62 -34.90 11.01
CA GLY A 301 6.13 -35.15 12.36
C GLY A 301 4.68 -34.71 12.62
N LYS A 302 3.96 -34.26 11.60
CA LYS A 302 2.57 -33.78 11.70
C LYS A 302 1.57 -34.86 11.36
N LYS A 303 0.41 -34.86 12.03
CA LYS A 303 -0.74 -35.66 11.58
C LYS A 303 -1.20 -35.12 10.22
N MET A 304 -1.29 -36.00 9.24
CA MET A 304 -1.58 -35.63 7.85
C MET A 304 -2.78 -36.39 7.31
N ILE A 305 -3.42 -35.80 6.31
CA ILE A 305 -4.51 -36.39 5.53
C ILE A 305 -3.95 -36.76 4.16
N ALA A 306 -4.21 -37.99 3.71
CA ALA A 306 -3.77 -38.45 2.41
C ALA A 306 -4.31 -37.56 1.26
N ARG A 307 -3.48 -37.25 0.29
CA ARG A 307 -3.86 -36.45 -0.89
C ARG A 307 -4.88 -37.16 -1.75
N LYS A 308 -4.78 -38.47 -1.87
CA LYS A 308 -5.70 -39.38 -2.54
C LYS A 308 -5.73 -40.70 -1.79
N ALA A 309 -6.81 -41.47 -1.88
CA ALA A 309 -7.00 -42.73 -1.16
C ALA A 309 -5.84 -43.73 -1.34
N HIS A 310 -5.28 -43.79 -2.53
CA HIS A 310 -4.17 -44.70 -2.88
C HIS A 310 -2.76 -44.13 -2.64
N LEU A 311 -2.65 -42.94 -2.04
CA LEU A 311 -1.37 -42.29 -1.71
C LEU A 311 -1.17 -42.21 -0.19
N PRO A 312 -0.65 -43.24 0.47
CA PRO A 312 -0.49 -43.28 1.91
C PRO A 312 0.50 -42.23 2.39
N VAL A 313 0.14 -41.54 3.51
CA VAL A 313 0.89 -40.39 4.05
C VAL A 313 2.31 -40.73 4.48
N ASN A 314 2.56 -41.96 4.93
CA ASN A 314 3.89 -42.45 5.33
C ASN A 314 4.86 -42.52 4.15
N ARG A 315 4.40 -42.54 2.91
CA ARG A 315 5.21 -42.57 1.69
C ARG A 315 5.20 -41.24 0.93
N TYR A 316 4.02 -40.63 0.80
CA TYR A 316 3.81 -39.48 -0.09
C TYR A 316 3.57 -38.16 0.63
N GLY A 317 3.52 -38.15 1.98
CA GLY A 317 3.13 -36.98 2.74
C GLY A 317 1.63 -36.67 2.58
N GLY A 318 1.20 -35.49 2.98
CA GLY A 318 -0.21 -35.16 2.94
C GLY A 318 -0.52 -33.73 3.34
N TYR A 319 -1.81 -33.42 3.43
CA TYR A 319 -2.32 -32.14 3.90
C TYR A 319 -2.37 -32.08 5.42
N SER A 320 -2.18 -30.91 6.01
CA SER A 320 -2.24 -30.72 7.48
C SER A 320 -3.66 -30.69 8.02
N GLY A 321 -4.66 -30.35 7.22
CA GLY A 321 -6.05 -30.23 7.67
C GLY A 321 -7.06 -30.09 6.53
N LYS A 322 -8.34 -30.24 6.89
CA LYS A 322 -9.47 -29.93 6.03
C LYS A 322 -9.79 -28.42 6.14
N LYS A 323 -10.16 -27.81 5.03
CA LYS A 323 -10.69 -26.43 5.04
C LYS A 323 -12.11 -26.40 5.56
N ALA A 324 -12.40 -25.45 6.44
CA ALA A 324 -13.75 -25.15 6.88
C ALA A 324 -14.46 -24.30 5.81
N ALA A 325 -15.72 -24.65 5.52
CA ALA A 325 -16.63 -23.79 4.78
C ALA A 325 -17.14 -22.65 5.66
N TYR A 326 -17.54 -22.99 6.88
CA TYR A 326 -18.04 -22.09 7.92
C TYR A 326 -18.00 -22.82 9.27
N PHE A 327 -18.48 -22.17 10.32
CA PHE A 327 -18.57 -22.76 11.65
C PHE A 327 -20.03 -22.88 12.09
N ALA A 328 -20.29 -23.81 13.03
CA ALA A 328 -21.58 -23.95 13.70
C ALA A 328 -21.37 -23.97 15.21
N VAL A 329 -22.36 -23.53 15.97
CA VAL A 329 -22.39 -23.69 17.43
C VAL A 329 -23.27 -24.86 17.75
N ILE A 330 -22.75 -25.85 18.45
CA ILE A 330 -23.49 -27.05 18.88
C ILE A 330 -23.36 -27.25 20.37
N ASN A 331 -24.39 -27.88 20.96
CA ASN A 331 -24.33 -28.48 22.27
C ASN A 331 -24.29 -30.00 22.07
N TYR A 332 -23.39 -30.70 22.76
CA TYR A 332 -23.22 -32.15 22.61
C TYR A 332 -22.62 -32.78 23.86
N LEU A 333 -22.68 -34.11 23.99
CA LEU A 333 -22.06 -34.84 25.09
C LEU A 333 -20.57 -35.08 24.77
N LYS A 334 -19.71 -34.29 25.43
CA LYS A 334 -18.25 -34.41 25.30
C LYS A 334 -17.72 -35.47 26.27
N GLN A 335 -16.97 -36.44 25.73
CA GLN A 335 -16.29 -37.44 26.52
C GLN A 335 -14.90 -36.92 26.96
N SER A 336 -14.70 -36.82 28.28
CA SER A 336 -13.41 -36.44 28.88
C SER A 336 -13.14 -37.34 30.08
N ASN A 337 -11.96 -37.97 30.08
CA ASN A 337 -11.50 -38.82 31.20
C ASN A 337 -12.56 -39.83 31.74
N LYS A 338 -13.24 -40.52 30.82
CA LYS A 338 -14.33 -41.50 31.14
C LYS A 338 -15.62 -40.92 31.71
N LYS A 339 -15.79 -39.59 31.72
CA LYS A 339 -17.07 -38.93 32.09
C LYS A 339 -17.61 -38.19 30.86
N GLU A 340 -18.90 -38.28 30.67
CA GLU A 340 -19.61 -37.50 29.66
C GLU A 340 -20.18 -36.25 30.34
N SER A 341 -20.02 -35.11 29.71
CA SER A 341 -20.57 -33.84 30.18
C SER A 341 -21.08 -33.00 29.01
N PRO A 342 -22.19 -32.27 29.20
CA PRO A 342 -22.64 -31.34 28.16
C PRO A 342 -21.57 -30.27 27.87
N ALA A 343 -21.29 -30.03 26.60
CA ALA A 343 -20.37 -29.01 26.15
C ALA A 343 -20.99 -28.21 25.01
N THR A 344 -20.82 -26.89 25.03
CA THR A 344 -21.23 -26.02 23.94
C THR A 344 -19.97 -25.51 23.24
N GLU A 345 -19.80 -25.83 21.97
CA GLU A 345 -18.59 -25.51 21.23
C GLU A 345 -18.88 -24.98 19.83
N ILE A 346 -17.92 -24.23 19.28
CA ILE A 346 -17.88 -23.85 17.87
C ILE A 346 -17.16 -24.95 17.11
N ILE A 347 -17.84 -25.57 16.16
CA ILE A 347 -17.27 -26.62 15.31
C ILE A 347 -17.03 -26.12 13.90
N SER A 348 -16.06 -26.71 13.18
CA SER A 348 -15.81 -26.47 11.78
C SER A 348 -16.64 -27.38 10.90
N ILE A 349 -17.40 -26.84 9.97
CA ILE A 349 -18.05 -27.60 8.90
C ILE A 349 -17.10 -27.67 7.72
N PRO A 350 -16.58 -28.86 7.36
CA PRO A 350 -15.63 -28.99 6.25
C PRO A 350 -16.23 -28.59 4.89
N THR A 351 -15.46 -27.93 4.05
CA THR A 351 -15.89 -27.53 2.69
C THR A 351 -16.38 -28.73 1.88
N GLN A 352 -15.77 -29.90 2.05
CA GLN A 352 -16.20 -31.12 1.39
C GLN A 352 -17.65 -31.51 1.77
N ILE A 353 -17.98 -31.44 3.07
CA ILE A 353 -19.35 -31.77 3.56
C ILE A 353 -20.33 -30.70 3.09
N TYR A 354 -19.95 -29.41 3.14
CA TYR A 354 -20.79 -28.33 2.63
C TYR A 354 -21.07 -28.46 1.13
N THR A 355 -20.10 -28.92 0.34
CA THR A 355 -20.29 -29.18 -1.10
C THR A 355 -21.21 -30.38 -1.32
N LEU A 356 -21.05 -31.44 -0.49
CA LEU A 356 -21.90 -32.62 -0.56
C LEU A 356 -23.36 -32.29 -0.21
N GLU A 357 -23.60 -31.40 0.75
CA GLU A 357 -24.94 -30.93 1.13
C GLU A 357 -25.74 -30.36 -0.06
N LYS A 358 -25.07 -29.72 -1.02
CA LYS A 358 -25.72 -29.15 -2.21
C LYS A 358 -26.33 -30.23 -3.14
N THR A 359 -25.77 -31.43 -3.12
CA THR A 359 -26.22 -32.56 -3.95
C THR A 359 -26.95 -33.63 -3.16
N HIS A 360 -26.66 -33.72 -1.87
CA HIS A 360 -27.25 -34.69 -0.93
C HIS A 360 -27.66 -33.97 0.37
N PRO A 361 -28.85 -33.37 0.42
CA PRO A 361 -29.37 -32.69 1.59
C PRO A 361 -29.34 -33.57 2.83
N GLY A 362 -29.01 -33.02 4.00
CA GLY A 362 -28.85 -33.74 5.26
C GLY A 362 -27.42 -34.25 5.52
N SER A 363 -26.48 -34.05 4.60
CA SER A 363 -25.07 -34.44 4.76
C SER A 363 -24.39 -33.72 5.93
N ILE A 364 -24.76 -32.47 6.21
CA ILE A 364 -24.21 -31.68 7.32
C ILE A 364 -24.73 -32.25 8.64
N ASP A 365 -26.03 -32.51 8.77
CA ASP A 365 -26.63 -33.06 9.97
C ASP A 365 -26.04 -34.44 10.28
N LYS A 366 -25.92 -35.30 9.25
CA LYS A 366 -25.25 -36.58 9.37
C LYS A 366 -23.80 -36.44 9.85
N TYR A 367 -23.04 -35.51 9.27
CA TYR A 367 -21.66 -35.25 9.69
C TYR A 367 -21.58 -34.83 11.17
N ILE A 368 -22.51 -34.00 11.64
CA ILE A 368 -22.56 -33.54 13.02
C ILE A 368 -22.89 -34.74 13.95
N GLN A 369 -23.90 -35.53 13.64
CA GLN A 369 -24.30 -36.69 14.44
C GLN A 369 -23.22 -37.78 14.48
N ASP A 370 -22.56 -38.04 13.34
CA ASP A 370 -21.48 -39.05 13.25
C ASP A 370 -20.24 -38.66 14.09
N ASN A 371 -20.00 -37.37 14.34
CA ASN A 371 -18.79 -36.88 15.00
C ASN A 371 -19.04 -36.33 16.44
N TYR A 372 -20.29 -36.01 16.79
CA TYR A 372 -20.63 -35.39 18.07
C TYR A 372 -21.86 -36.07 18.69
N LYS A 373 -21.67 -36.72 19.83
CA LYS A 373 -22.73 -37.51 20.49
C LYS A 373 -23.86 -36.60 20.98
N ASP A 374 -25.09 -36.94 20.63
CA ASP A 374 -26.32 -36.24 21.02
C ASP A 374 -26.27 -34.72 20.70
N ALA A 375 -25.72 -34.38 19.55
CA ALA A 375 -25.50 -33.02 19.17
C ALA A 375 -26.79 -32.26 18.81
N VAL A 376 -26.96 -31.09 19.38
CA VAL A 376 -28.04 -30.14 19.08
C VAL A 376 -27.40 -28.87 18.48
N VAL A 377 -27.84 -28.48 17.31
CA VAL A 377 -27.33 -27.26 16.61
C VAL A 377 -28.03 -26.04 17.21
N LEU A 378 -27.25 -25.16 17.87
CA LEU A 378 -27.73 -23.92 18.47
C LEU A 378 -27.67 -22.76 17.47
N LEU A 379 -26.61 -22.71 16.64
CA LEU A 379 -26.45 -21.75 15.57
C LEU A 379 -25.85 -22.46 14.35
N SER A 380 -26.66 -22.63 13.32
CA SER A 380 -26.32 -23.48 12.18
C SER A 380 -25.21 -22.92 11.27
N LYS A 381 -24.99 -21.60 11.28
CA LYS A 381 -24.09 -20.97 10.33
C LYS A 381 -23.40 -19.74 10.89
N VAL A 382 -22.12 -19.86 11.15
CA VAL A 382 -21.20 -18.76 11.51
C VAL A 382 -20.16 -18.68 10.40
N PRO A 383 -20.26 -17.73 9.46
CA PRO A 383 -19.32 -17.63 8.35
C PRO A 383 -17.90 -17.26 8.82
N ILE A 384 -16.91 -17.56 8.00
CA ILE A 384 -15.54 -17.09 8.21
C ILE A 384 -15.53 -15.55 8.19
N ASN A 385 -14.72 -14.94 9.03
CA ASN A 385 -14.70 -13.50 9.30
C ASN A 385 -15.98 -12.96 9.98
N GLN A 386 -16.81 -13.80 10.58
CA GLN A 386 -17.90 -13.31 11.43
C GLN A 386 -17.32 -12.46 12.56
N LYS A 387 -17.80 -11.21 12.66
CA LYS A 387 -17.42 -10.33 13.77
C LYS A 387 -18.07 -10.81 15.06
N ILE A 388 -17.31 -10.79 16.13
CA ILE A 388 -17.73 -11.06 17.49
C ILE A 388 -17.20 -10.01 18.45
N GLU A 389 -17.89 -9.83 19.58
CA GLU A 389 -17.34 -9.19 20.76
C GLU A 389 -16.88 -10.30 21.72
N TYR A 390 -15.63 -10.28 22.12
CA TYR A 390 -15.00 -11.19 23.04
C TYR A 390 -14.07 -10.42 23.98
N ASP A 391 -14.24 -10.59 25.29
CA ASP A 391 -13.50 -9.83 26.32
C ASP A 391 -13.52 -8.31 26.08
N GLY A 392 -14.67 -7.76 25.68
CA GLY A 392 -14.84 -6.33 25.44
C GLY A 392 -14.20 -5.79 24.16
N ASN A 393 -13.67 -6.67 23.29
CA ASN A 393 -13.03 -6.30 22.03
C ASN A 393 -13.75 -6.88 20.82
N GLU A 394 -13.86 -6.10 19.76
CA GLU A 394 -14.32 -6.59 18.46
C GLU A 394 -13.22 -7.43 17.80
N GLN A 395 -13.54 -8.65 17.41
CA GLN A 395 -12.65 -9.60 16.75
C GLN A 395 -13.39 -10.33 15.64
N PHE A 396 -12.65 -11.13 14.85
CA PHE A 396 -13.23 -11.92 13.76
C PHE A 396 -12.89 -13.40 13.94
N ILE A 397 -13.88 -14.27 13.81
CA ILE A 397 -13.68 -15.73 13.84
C ILE A 397 -13.00 -16.15 12.53
N VAL A 398 -11.85 -16.83 12.63
CA VAL A 398 -11.10 -17.38 11.51
C VAL A 398 -10.89 -18.89 11.60
N GLY A 399 -11.24 -19.48 12.72
CA GLY A 399 -11.23 -20.91 13.00
C GLY A 399 -12.21 -21.24 14.13
N SER A 400 -12.51 -22.52 14.36
CA SER A 400 -13.39 -22.97 15.47
C SER A 400 -12.84 -22.61 16.86
N SER A 401 -11.53 -22.44 16.98
CA SER A 401 -10.84 -22.01 18.20
C SER A 401 -9.94 -20.79 17.95
N GLU A 402 -10.19 -20.05 16.89
CA GLU A 402 -9.30 -18.98 16.49
C GLU A 402 -10.06 -17.69 16.17
N VAL A 403 -9.59 -16.60 16.76
CA VAL A 403 -10.06 -15.25 16.46
C VAL A 403 -8.89 -14.34 16.11
N THR A 404 -9.15 -13.31 15.35
CA THR A 404 -8.13 -12.34 14.94
C THR A 404 -8.59 -10.91 15.15
N ASN A 405 -7.68 -10.10 15.66
CA ASN A 405 -7.77 -8.65 15.69
C ASN A 405 -6.70 -8.02 14.77
N ALA A 406 -6.02 -8.84 13.97
CA ALA A 406 -4.99 -8.38 13.04
C ALA A 406 -5.46 -7.18 12.20
N LYS A 407 -4.53 -6.27 11.89
CA LYS A 407 -4.80 -5.07 11.08
C LYS A 407 -5.74 -4.05 11.73
N GLN A 408 -5.93 -4.10 13.04
CA GLN A 408 -6.81 -3.19 13.78
C GLN A 408 -6.07 -2.31 14.80
N LEU A 409 -4.74 -2.40 14.87
CA LEU A 409 -3.95 -1.56 15.78
C LEU A 409 -4.11 -0.09 15.42
N LYS A 410 -4.54 0.72 16.39
CA LYS A 410 -4.68 2.17 16.24
C LYS A 410 -3.60 2.86 17.05
N LEU A 411 -2.74 3.62 16.39
CA LEU A 411 -1.69 4.42 17.00
C LEU A 411 -1.95 5.92 16.77
N PRO A 412 -1.42 6.82 17.61
CA PRO A 412 -1.40 8.25 17.30
C PRO A 412 -0.76 8.52 15.95
N TYR A 413 -1.28 9.52 15.22
CA TYR A 413 -0.86 9.79 13.83
C TYR A 413 0.64 10.12 13.71
N ASP A 414 1.21 10.82 14.66
CA ASP A 414 2.63 11.18 14.71
C ASP A 414 3.53 9.93 14.78
N ILE A 415 3.11 8.92 15.55
CA ILE A 415 3.79 7.62 15.63
C ILE A 415 3.59 6.82 14.33
N GLU A 416 2.37 6.75 13.78
CA GLU A 416 2.14 6.10 12.47
C GLU A 416 2.98 6.75 11.38
N TYR A 417 3.08 8.08 11.37
CA TYR A 417 3.91 8.83 10.44
C TYR A 417 5.39 8.45 10.54
N ALA A 418 5.93 8.43 11.76
CA ALA A 418 7.31 8.07 12.01
C ALA A 418 7.64 6.64 11.55
N ILE A 419 6.78 5.69 11.89
CA ILE A 419 6.91 4.28 11.48
C ILE A 419 6.86 4.14 9.96
N ALA A 420 5.90 4.79 9.30
CA ALA A 420 5.72 4.70 7.86
C ALA A 420 6.95 5.20 7.08
N ILE A 421 7.67 6.16 7.61
CA ILE A 421 8.92 6.64 7.03
C ILE A 421 10.07 5.71 7.41
N ALA A 422 10.24 5.42 8.70
CA ALA A 422 11.38 4.68 9.22
C ALA A 422 11.48 3.26 8.66
N LEU A 423 10.38 2.50 8.62
CA LEU A 423 10.38 1.14 8.08
C LEU A 423 10.66 1.09 6.57
N LYS A 424 10.36 2.17 5.84
CA LYS A 424 10.53 2.20 4.39
C LYS A 424 11.87 2.74 3.93
N ARG A 425 12.42 3.72 4.64
CA ARG A 425 13.59 4.51 4.19
C ARG A 425 14.63 4.76 5.27
N GLY A 426 14.40 4.29 6.51
CA GLY A 426 15.18 4.68 7.67
C GLY A 426 14.87 6.11 8.13
N VAL A 427 15.68 6.63 9.04
CA VAL A 427 15.58 8.01 9.51
C VAL A 427 16.01 8.98 8.40
N PRO A 428 15.23 10.04 8.12
CA PRO A 428 15.59 11.04 7.12
C PRO A 428 16.95 11.69 7.43
N ARG A 429 17.77 11.83 6.40
CA ARG A 429 19.09 12.48 6.52
C ARG A 429 18.96 13.97 6.23
N VAL A 430 19.70 14.77 6.98
CA VAL A 430 19.96 16.18 6.66
C VAL A 430 21.08 16.20 5.62
N THR A 431 20.78 16.65 4.42
CA THR A 431 21.72 16.62 3.29
C THR A 431 22.37 17.96 3.00
N ILE A 432 21.85 19.04 3.58
CA ILE A 432 22.38 20.39 3.44
C ILE A 432 23.26 20.65 4.67
N SER A 433 24.54 21.00 4.46
CA SER A 433 25.46 21.35 5.55
C SER A 433 25.10 22.71 6.16
N GLU A 434 25.67 23.03 7.32
CA GLU A 434 25.52 24.35 7.95
C GLU A 434 26.09 25.44 7.05
N GLU A 435 27.29 25.21 6.54
CA GLU A 435 28.00 26.14 5.65
C GLU A 435 27.17 26.48 4.40
N GLN A 436 26.47 25.49 3.81
CA GLN A 436 25.58 25.73 2.68
C GLN A 436 24.31 26.51 3.08
N ALA A 437 23.80 26.27 4.29
CA ALA A 437 22.62 26.96 4.80
C ALA A 437 22.90 28.43 5.15
N ASP A 438 24.12 28.75 5.52
CA ASP A 438 24.53 30.12 5.86
C ASP A 438 24.70 31.01 4.62
N GLN A 439 24.84 30.41 3.45
CA GLN A 439 25.03 31.13 2.18
C GLN A 439 23.69 31.50 1.49
N ASP A 440 22.57 30.85 1.81
CA ASP A 440 21.29 31.06 1.14
C ASP A 440 20.12 30.76 2.10
N ASP A 441 19.26 31.74 2.31
CA ASP A 441 18.07 31.63 3.15
C ASP A 441 17.14 30.49 2.71
N LYS A 442 17.01 30.24 1.41
CA LYS A 442 16.22 29.11 0.89
C LYS A 442 16.83 27.76 1.26
N LEU A 443 18.15 27.66 1.26
CA LEU A 443 18.85 26.45 1.71
C LEU A 443 18.73 26.28 3.22
N ARG A 444 18.78 27.38 3.98
CA ARG A 444 18.53 27.38 5.45
C ARG A 444 17.13 26.86 5.76
N ASP A 445 16.10 27.38 5.10
CA ASP A 445 14.72 26.92 5.28
C ASP A 445 14.55 25.45 4.88
N LYS A 446 15.23 25.01 3.84
CA LYS A 446 15.18 23.61 3.39
C LYS A 446 15.88 22.68 4.38
N ARG A 447 17.03 23.10 4.95
CA ARG A 447 17.74 22.38 6.01
C ARG A 447 16.88 22.26 7.27
N ASN A 448 16.28 23.36 7.70
CA ASN A 448 15.40 23.38 8.89
C ASN A 448 14.24 22.39 8.73
N ARG A 449 13.59 22.35 7.57
CA ARG A 449 12.55 21.34 7.25
C ARG A 449 13.08 19.92 7.26
N GLN A 450 14.32 19.67 6.83
CA GLN A 450 14.94 18.35 6.90
C GLN A 450 15.21 17.93 8.36
N ILE A 451 15.68 18.86 9.20
CA ILE A 451 15.91 18.64 10.63
C ILE A 451 14.59 18.35 11.33
N GLU A 452 13.58 19.21 11.15
CA GLU A 452 12.26 19.02 11.74
C GLU A 452 11.66 17.66 11.39
N LYS A 453 11.75 17.26 10.11
CA LYS A 453 11.27 15.95 9.65
C LYS A 453 12.04 14.80 10.29
N ARG A 454 13.36 14.90 10.40
CA ARG A 454 14.22 13.90 11.04
C ARG A 454 13.84 13.75 12.50
N ASP A 455 13.76 14.86 13.23
CA ASP A 455 13.53 14.89 14.67
C ASP A 455 12.12 14.36 15.00
N LYS A 456 11.11 14.70 14.19
CA LYS A 456 9.76 14.15 14.29
C LYS A 456 9.73 12.63 14.11
N VAL A 457 10.53 12.09 13.18
CA VAL A 457 10.63 10.64 12.98
C VAL A 457 11.32 9.98 14.16
N ILE A 458 12.40 10.55 14.67
CA ILE A 458 13.13 10.04 15.84
C ILE A 458 12.23 10.06 17.09
N ASP A 459 11.53 11.15 17.34
CA ASP A 459 10.58 11.25 18.47
C ASP A 459 9.51 10.16 18.41
N GLY A 460 8.86 9.99 17.25
CA GLY A 460 7.86 8.95 17.08
C GLY A 460 8.39 7.53 17.28
N ILE A 461 9.63 7.23 16.84
CA ILE A 461 10.30 5.95 17.08
C ILE A 461 10.54 5.76 18.59
N ASN A 462 11.03 6.77 19.29
CA ASN A 462 11.30 6.68 20.73
C ASN A 462 10.03 6.48 21.55
N ARG A 463 8.94 7.12 21.19
CA ARG A 463 7.64 7.03 21.89
C ARG A 463 6.85 5.75 21.54
N PHE A 464 7.19 5.07 20.44
CA PHE A 464 6.44 3.92 19.94
C PHE A 464 6.24 2.85 21.01
N TRP A 465 7.32 2.41 21.67
CA TRP A 465 7.27 1.24 22.54
C TRP A 465 6.31 1.42 23.72
N LYS A 466 6.32 2.59 24.35
CA LYS A 466 5.39 2.93 25.42
C LYS A 466 3.93 2.86 24.95
N VAL A 467 3.62 3.51 23.82
CA VAL A 467 2.25 3.52 23.28
C VAL A 467 1.80 2.13 22.84
N TYR A 468 2.68 1.36 22.22
CA TYR A 468 2.39 0.00 21.78
C TYR A 468 2.13 -0.94 22.97
N SER A 469 2.97 -0.91 24.00
CA SER A 469 2.80 -1.74 25.20
C SER A 469 1.52 -1.41 25.97
N ASP A 470 1.15 -0.13 26.05
CA ASP A 470 -0.11 0.31 26.63
C ASP A 470 -1.32 -0.18 25.84
N LYS A 471 -1.25 -0.15 24.50
CA LYS A 471 -2.30 -0.71 23.65
C LYS A 471 -2.44 -2.21 23.83
N LEU A 472 -1.36 -2.96 23.91
CA LEU A 472 -1.41 -4.40 24.20
C LEU A 472 -2.03 -4.70 25.55
N ALA A 473 -1.62 -4.01 26.60
CA ALA A 473 -2.06 -4.29 27.96
C ALA A 473 -3.50 -3.83 28.23
N ASN A 474 -3.90 -2.67 27.70
CA ASN A 474 -5.18 -2.04 28.06
C ASN A 474 -6.29 -2.30 27.04
N GLN A 475 -5.95 -2.46 25.76
CA GLN A 475 -6.94 -2.62 24.70
C GLN A 475 -7.26 -4.09 24.44
N TYR A 476 -6.30 -4.99 24.65
CA TYR A 476 -6.44 -6.42 24.38
C TYR A 476 -6.19 -7.21 25.66
N GLN A 477 -7.27 -7.56 26.38
CA GLN A 477 -7.16 -8.25 27.66
C GLN A 477 -6.37 -9.56 27.58
N GLN A 478 -6.54 -10.32 26.49
CA GLN A 478 -5.77 -11.54 26.25
C GLN A 478 -4.25 -11.30 26.13
N PHE A 479 -3.82 -10.07 25.88
CA PHE A 479 -2.40 -9.71 25.79
C PHE A 479 -1.93 -8.90 26.99
N LYS A 480 -2.73 -8.77 28.04
CA LYS A 480 -2.38 -7.98 29.23
C LYS A 480 -0.99 -8.33 29.77
N LYS A 481 -0.73 -9.61 30.02
CA LYS A 481 0.59 -10.08 30.51
C LYS A 481 1.73 -9.72 29.55
N ALA A 482 1.52 -9.86 28.24
CA ALA A 482 2.52 -9.49 27.24
C ALA A 482 2.74 -7.97 27.19
N GLY A 483 1.66 -7.20 27.31
CA GLY A 483 1.72 -5.73 27.39
C GLY A 483 2.44 -5.25 28.64
N ASP A 484 2.16 -5.85 29.79
CA ASP A 484 2.85 -5.52 31.05
C ASP A 484 4.34 -5.87 30.97
N ASN A 485 4.69 -7.01 30.40
CA ASN A 485 6.09 -7.37 30.15
C ASN A 485 6.78 -6.35 29.21
N ALA A 486 6.10 -5.92 28.16
CA ALA A 486 6.62 -4.91 27.25
C ALA A 486 6.79 -3.54 27.94
N ARG A 487 5.87 -3.13 28.83
CA ARG A 487 6.02 -1.91 29.67
C ARG A 487 7.26 -1.99 30.55
N ASN A 488 7.45 -3.12 31.22
CA ASN A 488 8.61 -3.34 32.08
C ASN A 488 9.93 -3.36 31.30
N ALA A 489 9.90 -3.65 30.01
CA ALA A 489 11.06 -3.63 29.13
C ALA A 489 11.31 -2.25 28.47
N ALA A 490 10.49 -1.25 28.71
CA ALA A 490 10.64 0.08 28.11
C ALA A 490 12.03 0.71 28.37
N PRO A 491 12.65 0.64 29.58
CA PRO A 491 13.99 1.17 29.80
C PRO A 491 15.06 0.49 28.94
N GLU A 492 14.87 -0.79 28.62
CA GLU A 492 15.80 -1.53 27.76
C GLU A 492 15.60 -1.17 26.28
N TYR A 493 14.36 -0.90 25.86
CA TYR A 493 14.09 -0.36 24.54
C TYR A 493 14.71 1.02 24.35
N ASP A 494 14.65 1.89 25.36
CA ASP A 494 15.20 3.25 25.30
C ASP A 494 16.72 3.26 25.08
N LYS A 495 17.43 2.24 25.58
CA LYS A 495 18.89 2.07 25.39
C LYS A 495 19.29 1.61 23.99
N LEU A 496 18.35 1.11 23.18
CA LEU A 496 18.65 0.62 21.83
C LEU A 496 19.07 1.76 20.90
N SER A 497 19.93 1.43 19.93
CA SER A 497 20.18 2.32 18.80
C SER A 497 18.89 2.59 18.00
N ILE A 498 18.83 3.70 17.29
CA ILE A 498 17.65 4.02 16.46
C ILE A 498 17.37 2.92 15.42
N ASP A 499 18.40 2.35 14.81
CA ASP A 499 18.26 1.28 13.84
C ASP A 499 17.71 -0.01 14.48
N ASP A 500 18.16 -0.35 15.68
CA ASP A 500 17.62 -1.48 16.44
C ASP A 500 16.19 -1.24 16.90
N LYS A 501 15.84 -0.01 17.29
CA LYS A 501 14.44 0.36 17.57
C LYS A 501 13.55 0.14 16.35
N ILE A 502 13.98 0.56 15.16
CA ILE A 502 13.25 0.36 13.90
C ILE A 502 13.07 -1.14 13.61
N ARG A 503 14.12 -1.96 13.81
CA ARG A 503 14.03 -3.42 13.63
C ARG A 503 13.05 -4.04 14.62
N ALA A 504 13.13 -3.68 15.90
CA ALA A 504 12.21 -4.16 16.93
C ALA A 504 10.76 -3.77 16.64
N ILE A 505 10.50 -2.51 16.21
CA ILE A 505 9.19 -2.05 15.73
C ILE A 505 8.67 -2.95 14.60
N GLY A 506 9.48 -3.19 13.57
CA GLY A 506 9.10 -4.03 12.44
C GLY A 506 8.71 -5.45 12.85
N MET A 507 9.43 -6.05 13.81
CA MET A 507 9.12 -7.38 14.34
C MET A 507 7.77 -7.43 15.06
N VAL A 508 7.49 -6.52 15.99
CA VAL A 508 6.23 -6.52 16.75
C VAL A 508 5.04 -6.15 15.88
N LEU A 509 5.19 -5.23 14.95
CA LEU A 509 4.12 -4.86 14.02
C LEU A 509 3.79 -6.02 13.09
N LYS A 510 4.77 -6.75 12.58
CA LYS A 510 4.54 -7.95 11.77
C LYS A 510 3.72 -8.99 12.54
N ALA A 511 4.04 -9.22 13.82
CA ALA A 511 3.30 -10.15 14.67
C ALA A 511 1.86 -9.68 14.98
N THR A 512 1.64 -8.36 15.02
CA THR A 512 0.32 -7.76 15.28
C THR A 512 -0.53 -7.69 14.03
N HIS A 513 0.04 -7.20 12.92
CA HIS A 513 -0.68 -6.95 11.69
C HIS A 513 -1.02 -8.23 10.92
N ALA A 514 -0.08 -9.15 10.80
CA ALA A 514 -0.24 -10.35 9.96
C ALA A 514 -1.11 -11.44 10.60
N GLY A 515 -1.43 -11.34 11.90
CA GLY A 515 -2.25 -12.32 12.62
C GLY A 515 -1.64 -13.71 12.78
N SER A 516 -1.01 -14.25 11.74
CA SER A 516 -0.36 -15.57 11.76
C SER A 516 1.12 -15.52 12.13
N SER A 517 1.75 -14.36 12.08
CA SER A 517 3.16 -14.20 12.38
C SER A 517 3.41 -14.19 13.88
N ARG A 518 4.43 -14.93 14.30
CA ARG A 518 4.92 -14.94 15.69
C ARG A 518 6.19 -14.10 15.78
N VAL A 519 6.26 -13.23 16.77
CA VAL A 519 7.52 -12.58 17.15
C VAL A 519 8.26 -13.44 18.16
N ASN A 520 9.56 -13.52 18.04
CA ASN A 520 10.43 -14.07 19.06
C ASN A 520 11.62 -13.13 19.25
N MET A 521 11.47 -12.19 20.16
CA MET A 521 12.49 -11.21 20.50
C MET A 521 13.71 -11.84 21.19
N SER A 522 13.57 -13.03 21.78
CA SER A 522 14.64 -13.70 22.54
C SER A 522 15.92 -13.93 21.73
N LYS A 523 15.85 -13.96 20.39
CA LYS A 523 17.03 -14.14 19.53
C LYS A 523 17.77 -12.86 19.22
N GLU A 524 17.03 -11.77 18.97
CA GLU A 524 17.60 -10.49 18.52
C GLU A 524 17.62 -9.44 19.63
N PHE A 525 16.60 -9.42 20.47
CA PHE A 525 16.42 -8.45 21.55
C PHE A 525 15.95 -9.16 22.82
N PRO A 526 16.77 -10.05 23.45
CA PRO A 526 16.35 -10.83 24.63
C PRO A 526 15.92 -9.96 25.80
N GLN A 527 16.47 -8.75 25.93
CA GLN A 527 16.10 -7.77 26.96
C GLN A 527 14.66 -7.27 26.84
N LEU A 528 14.03 -7.32 25.65
CA LEU A 528 12.65 -6.87 25.45
C LEU A 528 11.62 -7.93 25.86
N LYS A 529 12.02 -9.16 26.10
CA LYS A 529 11.22 -10.27 26.69
C LYS A 529 9.85 -10.51 26.05
N LEU A 530 9.70 -10.21 24.76
CA LEU A 530 8.44 -10.28 24.03
C LEU A 530 8.47 -11.43 23.02
N SER A 531 7.62 -12.44 23.22
CA SER A 531 7.53 -13.59 22.32
C SER A 531 6.09 -14.09 22.25
N SER A 532 5.34 -13.67 21.21
CA SER A 532 3.95 -14.11 21.00
C SER A 532 3.44 -13.76 19.60
N ARG A 533 2.19 -14.11 19.35
CA ARG A 533 1.36 -13.57 18.26
C ARG A 533 0.42 -12.54 18.86
N PHE A 534 0.29 -11.37 18.27
CA PHE A 534 -0.54 -10.30 18.82
C PHE A 534 -1.74 -9.95 17.94
N GLY A 535 -1.82 -10.50 16.74
CA GLY A 535 -2.94 -10.29 15.83
C GLY A 535 -3.96 -11.41 15.85
N ARG A 536 -3.71 -12.52 16.57
CA ARG A 536 -4.54 -13.73 16.55
C ARG A 536 -4.44 -14.50 17.86
N ILE A 537 -5.58 -15.02 18.31
CA ILE A 537 -5.67 -15.98 19.40
C ILE A 537 -5.96 -17.35 18.76
N ASP A 538 -5.15 -18.37 19.08
CA ASP A 538 -5.22 -19.68 18.43
C ASP A 538 -5.08 -20.87 19.40
N SER A 539 -5.19 -20.65 20.69
CA SER A 539 -4.89 -21.67 21.70
C SER A 539 -6.00 -21.92 22.71
N GLU A 540 -7.11 -21.20 22.64
CA GLU A 540 -8.19 -21.34 23.57
C GLU A 540 -9.45 -21.84 22.86
N THR A 541 -10.14 -22.81 23.47
CA THR A 541 -11.49 -23.16 23.04
C THR A 541 -12.40 -21.96 23.29
N LEU A 542 -12.95 -21.42 22.23
CA LEU A 542 -13.89 -20.30 22.34
C LEU A 542 -15.18 -20.79 22.98
N ASP A 543 -15.49 -20.30 24.18
CA ASP A 543 -16.75 -20.53 24.84
C ASP A 543 -17.84 -19.65 24.19
N PRO A 544 -18.79 -20.24 23.42
CA PRO A 544 -19.82 -19.47 22.77
C PRO A 544 -20.65 -18.60 23.73
N ALA A 545 -20.79 -18.99 25.00
CA ALA A 545 -21.53 -18.22 26.00
C ALA A 545 -20.86 -16.88 26.36
N LYS A 546 -19.56 -16.76 26.12
CA LYS A 546 -18.79 -15.50 26.30
C LYS A 546 -18.77 -14.61 25.07
N LEU A 547 -19.31 -15.07 23.93
CA LEU A 547 -19.31 -14.34 22.70
C LEU A 547 -20.61 -13.57 22.49
N THR A 548 -20.49 -12.42 21.84
CA THR A 548 -21.62 -11.74 21.19
C THR A 548 -21.35 -11.71 19.70
N PHE A 549 -22.16 -12.40 18.91
CA PHE A 549 -22.06 -12.38 17.45
C PHE A 549 -22.61 -11.06 16.91
N VAL A 550 -21.82 -10.34 16.11
CA VAL A 550 -22.19 -9.05 15.55
C VAL A 550 -22.43 -9.20 14.06
N TYR A 551 -23.68 -9.16 13.66
CA TYR A 551 -24.07 -9.12 12.24
C TYR A 551 -24.11 -7.67 11.81
N GLU A 552 -23.37 -7.32 10.77
CA GLU A 552 -23.28 -5.95 10.30
C GLU A 552 -23.40 -5.84 8.78
N SER A 553 -23.88 -4.67 8.33
CA SER A 553 -23.83 -4.31 6.91
C SER A 553 -22.38 -4.15 6.46
N ILE A 554 -22.17 -4.14 5.15
CA ILE A 554 -20.83 -3.91 4.54
C ILE A 554 -20.20 -2.59 5.00
N THR A 555 -21.02 -1.58 5.29
CA THR A 555 -20.60 -0.27 5.79
C THR A 555 -20.40 -0.25 7.31
N GLY A 556 -20.86 -1.27 8.05
CA GLY A 556 -20.84 -1.31 9.51
C GLY A 556 -21.85 -0.36 10.19
N LEU A 557 -22.68 0.34 9.42
CA LEU A 557 -23.66 1.31 9.95
C LEU A 557 -24.90 0.63 10.56
N HIS A 558 -25.29 -0.52 10.02
CA HIS A 558 -26.41 -1.31 10.54
C HIS A 558 -25.86 -2.55 11.23
N ARG A 559 -26.19 -2.71 12.52
CA ARG A 559 -25.68 -3.80 13.35
C ARG A 559 -26.80 -4.48 14.11
N ARG A 560 -26.74 -5.82 14.18
CA ARG A 560 -27.56 -6.66 15.05
C ARG A 560 -26.64 -7.54 15.88
N LYS A 561 -26.89 -7.61 17.17
CA LYS A 561 -26.12 -8.43 18.10
C LYS A 561 -26.91 -9.66 18.53
N LEU A 562 -26.26 -10.81 18.63
CA LEU A 562 -26.79 -12.05 19.15
C LEU A 562 -25.87 -12.53 20.28
N ASN A 563 -26.36 -12.52 21.51
CA ASN A 563 -25.59 -12.96 22.65
C ASN A 563 -25.52 -14.50 22.66
N GLY A 564 -24.33 -15.05 22.80
CA GLY A 564 -24.11 -16.48 22.83
C GLY A 564 -24.80 -17.20 24.03
N LYS A 565 -24.97 -16.51 25.17
CA LYS A 565 -25.74 -17.04 26.30
C LYS A 565 -27.20 -17.34 25.93
N SER A 566 -27.78 -16.61 25.00
CA SER A 566 -29.17 -16.81 24.58
C SER A 566 -29.35 -17.96 23.58
N LEU A 567 -28.29 -18.57 23.08
CA LEU A 567 -28.35 -19.65 22.08
C LEU A 567 -28.96 -20.96 22.68
N GLY A 568 -28.88 -21.16 23.99
CA GLY A 568 -29.48 -22.32 24.65
C GLY A 568 -30.96 -22.17 25.05
N HIS A 569 -31.49 -20.96 24.95
CA HIS A 569 -32.89 -20.67 25.35
C HIS A 569 -33.73 -20.50 24.08
N LYS A 570 -34.15 -21.62 23.45
CA LYS A 570 -35.28 -21.56 22.52
C LYS A 570 -36.54 -21.22 23.32
N ARG A 571 -37.13 -20.06 22.99
CA ARG A 571 -38.50 -19.73 23.32
C ARG A 571 -39.47 -20.69 22.60
#